data_76d74d7895d81a0430402474bf6e0fb8
#
_entry.id   76d74d7895d81a0430402474bf6e0fb8
#
_cell.length_a   1.000
_cell.length_b   1.000
_cell.length_c   1.000
_cell.angle_alpha   90.00
_cell.angle_beta   90.00
_cell.angle_gamma   90.00
#
_symmetry.space_group_name_H-M   'P 1'
#
loop_
_entity.id
_entity.type
_entity.pdbx_description
1 polymer ?
#
loop_
_entity_poly.entity_id
_entity_poly.type
_entity_poly.pdbx_seq_one_letter_code
_entity_poly.pdbx_strand_id
1 'polypeptide(L)'
;MATVVVGVVTAGLLIAQARLIADWVTLAFDSGGFPPGWGTALVLLLLVFLGRGLLAWLNSWLAHRSAASVKSTLRRDVLAARLATPVGATSSASLLRTVTQGLDALDGYFSKYLPQLGLAVTVPLLVGGTILLADWQSALIIAFTLPLIPVFMALIGWTTEKATRHSYSVADRLANHFGDLISGLPTLQAFARARAQKRGVDLTEEQYRGATMKVLYISFLSAFALELLASLSVAIVAVTVGFRLVYGDVDFTTALFVLILAPEAFLPVRQVGVHFHDSADGIAAADAAFEVIDAAQAHAGTLPAPEGALVLDAVSFTYPGAAGPAVDQLNLRVEPGEVVALSGSSGGGKSTTLAMTMGFLTPDSGTVSVGGVSLTDIDLASWRAQVAWVAQEPGLVNGTVGDNVALGHPPAREADLAQALADAGADFGLDKHVGDDGEGLSAGERRRVALARALVRIRLGGARLLVLDEPTAGLDAATEAHVIGAVRATGAGALIVSHRPAVLAAADRVVEVVLA
;
A
#
# COMPACT_ATOMS: atom_id res chain seq x y z
N MET A 1 12.31 8.85 -18.43
CA MET A 1 13.19 9.22 -19.54
C MET A 1 12.41 9.71 -20.77
N ALA A 2 11.46 8.95 -21.34
CA ALA A 2 10.68 9.38 -22.51
C ALA A 2 9.96 10.73 -22.30
N THR A 3 9.34 10.94 -21.15
CA THR A 3 8.64 12.19 -20.76
C THR A 3 9.57 13.41 -20.76
N VAL A 4 10.82 13.25 -20.29
CA VAL A 4 11.84 14.32 -20.30
C VAL A 4 12.23 14.66 -21.73
N VAL A 5 12.44 13.66 -22.59
CA VAL A 5 12.75 13.86 -24.01
C VAL A 5 11.63 14.63 -24.71
N VAL A 6 10.38 14.22 -24.50
CA VAL A 6 9.21 14.93 -25.04
C VAL A 6 9.16 16.38 -24.55
N GLY A 7 9.46 16.62 -23.27
CA GLY A 7 9.53 17.98 -22.72
C GLY A 7 10.64 18.84 -23.31
N VAL A 8 11.82 18.28 -23.57
CA VAL A 8 12.94 18.96 -24.24
C VAL A 8 12.55 19.35 -25.67
N VAL A 9 11.88 18.45 -26.41
CA VAL A 9 11.38 18.75 -27.76
C VAL A 9 10.30 19.86 -27.68
N THR A 10 9.43 19.82 -26.68
CA THR A 10 8.43 20.87 -26.44
C THR A 10 9.11 22.21 -26.18
N ALA A 11 10.20 22.25 -25.38
CA ALA A 11 10.97 23.47 -25.15
C ALA A 11 11.60 24.00 -26.45
N GLY A 12 12.10 23.14 -27.33
CA GLY A 12 12.60 23.52 -28.65
C GLY A 12 11.51 24.17 -29.53
N LEU A 13 10.31 23.58 -29.56
CA LEU A 13 9.15 24.18 -30.27
C LEU A 13 8.73 25.52 -29.67
N LEU A 14 8.83 25.68 -28.36
CA LEU A 14 8.52 26.91 -27.67
C LEU A 14 9.52 28.02 -28.00
N ILE A 15 10.81 27.71 -28.08
CA ILE A 15 11.85 28.65 -28.53
C ILE A 15 11.58 29.06 -29.99
N ALA A 16 11.25 28.10 -30.86
CA ALA A 16 10.92 28.39 -32.25
C ALA A 16 9.65 29.27 -32.35
N GLN A 17 8.64 29.01 -31.53
CA GLN A 17 7.44 29.83 -31.45
C GLN A 17 7.76 31.27 -31.04
N ALA A 18 8.55 31.43 -29.97
CA ALA A 18 8.94 32.75 -29.46
C ALA A 18 9.71 33.54 -30.53
N ARG A 19 10.59 32.88 -31.27
CA ARG A 19 11.35 33.48 -32.36
C ARG A 19 10.44 33.92 -33.52
N LEU A 20 9.55 33.03 -33.97
CA LEU A 20 8.58 33.34 -35.04
C LEU A 20 7.69 34.54 -34.67
N ILE A 21 7.18 34.58 -33.44
CA ILE A 21 6.35 35.69 -32.99
C ILE A 21 7.15 36.98 -32.96
N ALA A 22 8.36 36.96 -32.39
CA ALA A 22 9.21 38.14 -32.31
C ALA A 22 9.55 38.71 -33.69
N ASP A 23 10.00 37.86 -34.63
CA ASP A 23 10.38 38.28 -35.99
C ASP A 23 9.16 38.85 -36.74
N TRP A 24 8.00 38.19 -36.68
CA TRP A 24 6.81 38.66 -37.42
C TRP A 24 6.15 39.90 -36.83
N VAL A 25 6.16 40.02 -35.50
CA VAL A 25 5.63 41.26 -34.85
C VAL A 25 6.55 42.43 -35.19
N THR A 26 7.86 42.24 -35.21
CA THR A 26 8.81 43.29 -35.61
C THR A 26 8.59 43.72 -37.06
N LEU A 27 8.48 42.73 -37.97
CA LEU A 27 8.23 43.01 -39.39
C LEU A 27 6.90 43.72 -39.61
N ALA A 28 5.86 43.39 -38.87
CA ALA A 28 4.56 44.06 -38.92
C ALA A 28 4.65 45.49 -38.40
N PHE A 29 5.41 45.73 -37.34
CA PHE A 29 5.65 47.05 -36.79
C PHE A 29 6.42 47.95 -37.75
N ASP A 30 7.49 47.44 -38.34
CA ASP A 30 8.35 48.21 -39.28
C ASP A 30 7.64 48.51 -40.61
N SER A 31 6.79 47.57 -41.08
CA SER A 31 6.02 47.76 -42.32
C SER A 31 4.74 48.59 -42.18
N GLY A 32 4.33 48.91 -40.95
CA GLY A 32 3.10 49.62 -40.68
C GLY A 32 1.79 48.84 -41.02
N GLY A 33 1.92 47.51 -41.21
CA GLY A 33 0.81 46.63 -41.58
C GLY A 33 1.18 45.18 -41.65
N PHE A 34 0.33 44.37 -42.28
CA PHE A 34 0.64 42.93 -42.46
C PHE A 34 1.77 42.72 -43.47
N PRO A 35 2.92 42.15 -43.06
CA PRO A 35 4.04 41.94 -43.98
C PRO A 35 3.72 40.87 -45.03
N PRO A 36 4.34 40.90 -46.22
CA PRO A 36 4.15 39.87 -47.24
C PRO A 36 4.52 38.51 -46.66
N GLY A 37 3.65 37.51 -46.87
CA GLY A 37 3.83 36.15 -46.33
C GLY A 37 3.20 35.87 -44.94
N TRP A 38 2.39 36.80 -44.40
CA TRP A 38 1.69 36.62 -43.13
C TRP A 38 0.92 35.26 -43.03
N GLY A 39 0.39 34.75 -44.17
CA GLY A 39 -0.30 33.47 -44.21
C GLY A 39 0.64 32.28 -43.90
N THR A 40 1.91 32.33 -44.37
CA THR A 40 2.88 31.30 -44.02
C THR A 40 3.30 31.33 -42.56
N ALA A 41 3.41 32.51 -41.97
CA ALA A 41 3.67 32.66 -40.53
C ALA A 41 2.52 32.08 -39.67
N LEU A 42 1.27 32.38 -40.04
CA LEU A 42 0.12 31.78 -39.34
C LEU A 42 0.08 30.27 -39.45
N VAL A 43 0.38 29.71 -40.64
CA VAL A 43 0.46 28.26 -40.83
C VAL A 43 1.58 27.65 -39.98
N LEU A 44 2.78 28.27 -39.96
CA LEU A 44 3.89 27.79 -39.12
C LEU A 44 3.55 27.86 -37.64
N LEU A 45 2.95 28.95 -37.16
CA LEU A 45 2.50 29.08 -35.78
C LEU A 45 1.45 28.02 -35.45
N LEU A 46 0.47 27.80 -36.34
CA LEU A 46 -0.53 26.75 -36.16
C LEU A 46 0.11 25.37 -36.03
N LEU A 47 1.09 25.05 -36.89
CA LEU A 47 1.82 23.77 -36.84
C LEU A 47 2.59 23.62 -35.52
N VAL A 48 3.23 24.67 -35.04
CA VAL A 48 3.92 24.67 -33.74
C VAL A 48 2.94 24.45 -32.59
N PHE A 49 1.77 25.13 -32.60
CA PHE A 49 0.74 24.92 -31.57
C PHE A 49 0.17 23.51 -31.60
N LEU A 50 -0.13 22.96 -32.79
CA LEU A 50 -0.57 21.57 -32.96
C LEU A 50 0.50 20.59 -32.50
N GLY A 51 1.76 20.81 -32.84
CA GLY A 51 2.90 20.01 -32.39
C GLY A 51 3.03 20.01 -30.87
N ARG A 52 2.95 21.17 -30.24
CA ARG A 52 2.97 21.30 -28.77
C ARG A 52 1.77 20.58 -28.12
N GLY A 53 0.57 20.72 -28.67
CA GLY A 53 -0.63 20.02 -28.20
C GLY A 53 -0.47 18.50 -28.28
N LEU A 54 0.06 17.99 -29.40
CA LEU A 54 0.35 16.56 -29.59
C LEU A 54 1.41 16.05 -28.60
N LEU A 55 2.48 16.81 -28.40
CA LEU A 55 3.53 16.45 -27.45
C LEU A 55 3.03 16.51 -26.00
N ALA A 56 2.18 17.46 -25.64
CA ALA A 56 1.56 17.54 -24.33
C ALA A 56 0.66 16.32 -24.06
N TRP A 57 -0.14 15.95 -25.06
CA TRP A 57 -0.97 14.72 -24.99
C TRP A 57 -0.09 13.46 -24.84
N LEU A 58 0.98 13.32 -25.67
CA LEU A 58 1.90 12.20 -25.61
C LEU A 58 2.62 12.12 -24.26
N ASN A 59 3.04 13.27 -23.72
CA ASN A 59 3.68 13.33 -22.40
C ASN A 59 2.74 12.86 -21.29
N SER A 60 1.49 13.34 -21.29
CA SER A 60 0.47 12.91 -20.34
C SER A 60 0.20 11.40 -20.46
N TRP A 61 0.05 10.89 -21.67
CA TRP A 61 -0.20 9.46 -21.91
C TRP A 61 0.95 8.58 -21.41
N LEU A 62 2.20 8.95 -21.71
CA LEU A 62 3.40 8.23 -21.25
C LEU A 62 3.52 8.26 -19.73
N ALA A 63 3.26 9.40 -19.10
CA ALA A 63 3.36 9.58 -17.67
C ALA A 63 2.33 8.71 -16.93
N HIS A 64 1.06 8.75 -17.33
CA HIS A 64 0.02 7.92 -16.73
C HIS A 64 0.22 6.42 -16.97
N ARG A 65 0.69 6.03 -18.15
CA ARG A 65 1.00 4.63 -18.44
C ARG A 65 2.13 4.09 -17.54
N SER A 66 3.17 4.89 -17.31
CA SER A 66 4.27 4.54 -16.40
C SER A 66 3.79 4.38 -14.96
N ALA A 67 3.00 5.33 -14.47
CA ALA A 67 2.42 5.28 -13.13
C ALA A 67 1.52 4.04 -12.95
N ALA A 68 0.64 3.75 -13.91
CA ALA A 68 -0.24 2.58 -13.87
C ALA A 68 0.54 1.25 -13.82
N SER A 69 1.65 1.14 -14.54
CA SER A 69 2.51 -0.04 -14.52
C SER A 69 3.14 -0.26 -13.15
N VAL A 70 3.71 0.79 -12.55
CA VAL A 70 4.32 0.71 -11.20
C VAL A 70 3.27 0.36 -10.15
N LYS A 71 2.11 1.02 -10.16
CA LYS A 71 1.02 0.72 -9.23
C LYS A 71 0.55 -0.73 -9.32
N SER A 72 0.37 -1.25 -10.55
CA SER A 72 -0.09 -2.64 -10.72
C SER A 72 0.93 -3.66 -10.22
N THR A 73 2.22 -3.37 -10.34
CA THR A 73 3.29 -4.23 -9.83
C THR A 73 3.33 -4.18 -8.30
N LEU A 74 3.40 -2.97 -7.71
CA LEU A 74 3.41 -2.83 -6.25
C LEU A 74 2.16 -3.42 -5.59
N ARG A 75 0.98 -3.24 -6.21
CA ARG A 75 -0.27 -3.82 -5.69
C ARG A 75 -0.19 -5.35 -5.64
N ARG A 76 0.33 -5.98 -6.68
CA ARG A 76 0.53 -7.44 -6.71
C ARG A 76 1.55 -7.89 -5.67
N ASP A 77 2.67 -7.17 -5.55
CA ASP A 77 3.75 -7.51 -4.63
C ASP A 77 3.32 -7.37 -3.16
N VAL A 78 2.59 -6.29 -2.81
CA VAL A 78 2.00 -6.10 -1.47
C VAL A 78 0.98 -7.19 -1.15
N LEU A 79 0.10 -7.53 -2.09
CA LEU A 79 -0.88 -8.61 -1.87
C LEU A 79 -0.20 -9.97 -1.75
N ALA A 80 0.80 -10.27 -2.58
CA ALA A 80 1.58 -11.51 -2.49
C ALA A 80 2.33 -11.60 -1.16
N ALA A 81 2.97 -10.51 -0.73
CA ALA A 81 3.64 -10.43 0.57
C ALA A 81 2.67 -10.67 1.73
N ARG A 82 1.48 -10.08 1.67
CA ARG A 82 0.45 -10.26 2.71
C ARG A 82 -0.10 -11.68 2.76
N LEU A 83 -0.25 -12.32 1.60
CA LEU A 83 -0.66 -13.74 1.55
C LEU A 83 0.43 -14.68 2.11
N ALA A 84 1.71 -14.31 1.95
CA ALA A 84 2.82 -15.06 2.53
C ALA A 84 2.88 -14.94 4.07
N THR A 85 2.57 -13.74 4.62
CA THR A 85 2.60 -13.45 6.06
C THR A 85 1.24 -12.90 6.55
N PRO A 86 0.23 -13.76 6.73
CA PRO A 86 -1.13 -13.32 7.03
C PRO A 86 -1.30 -12.66 8.41
N VAL A 87 -0.43 -12.97 9.37
CA VAL A 87 -0.41 -12.35 10.70
C VAL A 87 0.73 -11.33 10.74
N GLY A 88 0.42 -10.04 10.81
CA GLY A 88 1.39 -8.96 10.86
C GLY A 88 0.86 -7.76 11.64
N ALA A 89 1.74 -6.82 11.97
CA ALA A 89 1.41 -5.60 12.70
C ALA A 89 0.39 -4.70 11.97
N THR A 90 0.24 -4.86 10.65
CA THR A 90 -0.64 -4.04 9.82
C THR A 90 -2.06 -4.61 9.81
N SER A 91 -3.03 -3.82 10.25
CA SER A 91 -4.46 -4.20 10.22
C SER A 91 -4.97 -4.35 8.77
N SER A 92 -5.98 -5.22 8.57
CA SER A 92 -6.62 -5.39 7.25
C SER A 92 -7.17 -4.09 6.69
N ALA A 93 -7.69 -3.20 7.55
CA ALA A 93 -8.19 -1.89 7.15
C ALA A 93 -7.05 -0.96 6.66
N SER A 94 -5.91 -0.96 7.35
CA SER A 94 -4.72 -0.20 6.94
C SER A 94 -4.16 -0.72 5.62
N LEU A 95 -4.07 -2.04 5.46
CA LEU A 95 -3.64 -2.67 4.21
C LEU A 95 -4.56 -2.30 3.04
N LEU A 96 -5.89 -2.41 3.23
CA LEU A 96 -6.86 -2.05 2.21
C LEU A 96 -6.70 -0.58 1.79
N ARG A 97 -6.51 0.32 2.77
CA ARG A 97 -6.25 1.74 2.49
C ARG A 97 -4.96 1.93 1.69
N THR A 98 -3.87 1.25 2.06
CA THR A 98 -2.59 1.33 1.33
C THR A 98 -2.75 0.84 -0.12
N VAL A 99 -3.37 -0.32 -0.33
CA VAL A 99 -3.53 -0.94 -1.66
C VAL A 99 -4.50 -0.17 -2.57
N THR A 100 -5.51 0.50 -2.00
CA THR A 100 -6.49 1.29 -2.76
C THR A 100 -6.06 2.75 -2.87
N GLN A 101 -6.22 3.54 -1.82
CA GLN A 101 -5.99 4.99 -1.84
C GLN A 101 -4.50 5.36 -1.78
N GLY A 102 -3.69 4.60 -0.99
CA GLY A 102 -2.27 4.89 -0.84
C GLY A 102 -1.53 4.80 -2.16
N LEU A 103 -1.66 3.67 -2.87
CA LEU A 103 -0.98 3.50 -4.15
C LEU A 103 -1.48 4.48 -5.25
N ASP A 104 -2.67 5.05 -5.13
CA ASP A 104 -3.13 6.08 -6.06
C ASP A 104 -2.38 7.42 -5.89
N ALA A 105 -1.84 7.71 -4.71
CA ALA A 105 -0.96 8.86 -4.49
C ALA A 105 0.35 8.79 -5.32
N LEU A 106 0.78 7.58 -5.74
CA LEU A 106 1.92 7.41 -6.65
C LEU A 106 1.71 8.04 -8.03
N ASP A 107 0.47 8.28 -8.44
CA ASP A 107 0.19 8.98 -9.70
C ASP A 107 0.79 10.39 -9.68
N GLY A 108 0.68 11.12 -8.57
CA GLY A 108 1.30 12.43 -8.41
C GLY A 108 2.82 12.39 -8.55
N TYR A 109 3.46 11.42 -7.92
CA TYR A 109 4.90 11.25 -7.97
C TYR A 109 5.41 10.89 -9.38
N PHE A 110 4.88 9.83 -9.99
CA PHE A 110 5.40 9.30 -11.26
C PHE A 110 4.92 10.08 -12.48
N SER A 111 3.68 10.60 -12.48
CA SER A 111 3.13 11.28 -13.64
C SER A 111 3.38 12.79 -13.67
N LYS A 112 3.58 13.43 -12.51
CA LYS A 112 3.76 14.88 -12.42
C LYS A 112 5.15 15.26 -11.91
N TYR A 113 5.52 14.82 -10.69
CA TYR A 113 6.72 15.30 -10.00
C TYR A 113 8.03 14.83 -10.67
N LEU A 114 8.19 13.52 -10.88
CA LEU A 114 9.43 12.94 -11.41
C LEU A 114 9.79 13.45 -12.82
N PRO A 115 8.87 13.55 -13.80
CA PRO A 115 9.15 14.19 -15.08
C PRO A 115 9.53 15.66 -14.93
N GLN A 116 8.88 16.37 -14.00
CA GLN A 116 9.08 17.80 -13.79
C GLN A 116 10.48 18.11 -13.23
N LEU A 117 11.06 17.22 -12.39
CA LEU A 117 12.45 17.36 -11.94
C LEU A 117 13.44 17.36 -13.13
N GLY A 118 13.23 16.47 -14.08
CA GLY A 118 14.06 16.46 -15.31
C GLY A 118 13.90 17.74 -16.14
N LEU A 119 12.67 18.24 -16.27
CA LEU A 119 12.36 19.45 -17.02
C LEU A 119 12.85 20.73 -16.30
N ALA A 120 12.85 20.74 -14.98
CA ALA A 120 13.33 21.87 -14.17
C ALA A 120 14.84 22.14 -14.32
N VAL A 121 15.58 21.17 -14.82
CA VAL A 121 17.01 21.35 -15.15
C VAL A 121 17.18 21.61 -16.65
N THR A 122 16.57 20.79 -17.49
CA THR A 122 16.83 20.80 -18.93
C THR A 122 16.24 22.02 -19.65
N VAL A 123 14.99 22.40 -19.30
CA VAL A 123 14.31 23.53 -19.98
C VAL A 123 14.94 24.88 -19.62
N PRO A 124 15.24 25.22 -18.35
CA PRO A 124 15.93 26.46 -18.03
C PRO A 124 17.31 26.57 -18.68
N LEU A 125 18.05 25.47 -18.80
CA LEU A 125 19.35 25.46 -19.47
C LEU A 125 19.20 25.75 -20.98
N LEU A 126 18.21 25.17 -21.64
CA LEU A 126 17.93 25.41 -23.05
C LEU A 126 17.45 26.84 -23.30
N VAL A 127 16.46 27.27 -22.54
CA VAL A 127 15.87 28.62 -22.64
C VAL A 127 16.90 29.68 -22.23
N GLY A 128 17.57 29.49 -21.10
CA GLY A 128 18.61 30.40 -20.63
C GLY A 128 19.79 30.48 -21.57
N GLY A 129 20.20 29.36 -22.18
CA GLY A 129 21.24 29.31 -23.20
C GLY A 129 20.87 30.07 -24.48
N THR A 130 19.60 29.97 -24.93
CA THR A 130 19.11 30.74 -26.09
C THR A 130 18.98 32.22 -25.77
N ILE A 131 18.54 32.60 -24.57
CA ILE A 131 18.54 33.99 -24.12
C ILE A 131 19.97 34.53 -24.01
N LEU A 132 20.92 33.74 -23.49
CA LEU A 132 22.34 34.16 -23.39
C LEU A 132 22.94 34.53 -24.74
N LEU A 133 22.59 33.79 -25.80
CA LEU A 133 23.04 34.07 -27.16
C LEU A 133 22.38 35.32 -27.75
N ALA A 134 21.18 35.68 -27.33
CA ALA A 134 20.44 36.85 -27.79
C ALA A 134 20.74 38.09 -26.95
N ASP A 135 20.74 37.97 -25.63
CA ASP A 135 20.99 39.06 -24.67
C ASP A 135 21.61 38.49 -23.36
N TRP A 136 22.92 38.72 -23.19
CA TRP A 136 23.65 38.18 -22.02
C TRP A 136 23.22 38.81 -20.68
N GLN A 137 22.76 40.06 -20.69
CA GLN A 137 22.34 40.74 -19.44
C GLN A 137 21.03 40.15 -18.89
N SER A 138 20.07 39.89 -19.77
CA SER A 138 18.84 39.19 -19.39
C SER A 138 19.11 37.76 -18.91
N ALA A 139 20.03 37.06 -19.57
CA ALA A 139 20.44 35.73 -19.13
C ALA A 139 21.10 35.77 -17.74
N LEU A 140 21.89 36.78 -17.42
CA LEU A 140 22.50 36.96 -16.11
C LEU A 140 21.43 37.15 -15.03
N ILE A 141 20.41 37.98 -15.27
CA ILE A 141 19.30 38.20 -14.34
C ILE A 141 18.60 36.86 -14.05
N ILE A 142 18.28 36.09 -15.10
CA ILE A 142 17.65 34.77 -14.96
C ILE A 142 18.55 33.83 -14.16
N ALA A 143 19.86 33.79 -14.47
CA ALA A 143 20.83 32.91 -13.78
C ALA A 143 20.96 33.21 -12.28
N PHE A 144 20.77 34.46 -11.85
CA PHE A 144 20.79 34.82 -10.43
C PHE A 144 19.43 34.63 -9.74
N THR A 145 18.32 34.85 -10.43
CA THR A 145 16.99 34.79 -9.82
C THR A 145 16.41 33.38 -9.83
N LEU A 146 16.73 32.55 -10.82
CA LEU A 146 16.21 31.18 -10.93
C LEU A 146 16.59 30.28 -9.74
N PRO A 147 17.85 30.27 -9.22
CA PRO A 147 18.21 29.45 -8.05
C PRO A 147 17.50 29.85 -6.77
N LEU A 148 16.93 31.04 -6.70
CA LEU A 148 16.20 31.51 -5.54
C LEU A 148 14.91 30.69 -5.31
N ILE A 149 14.27 30.22 -6.39
CA ILE A 149 13.06 29.38 -6.31
C ILE A 149 13.33 28.06 -5.57
N PRO A 150 14.31 27.20 -5.93
CA PRO A 150 14.59 25.99 -5.18
C PRO A 150 15.08 26.24 -3.76
N VAL A 151 15.79 27.33 -3.48
CA VAL A 151 16.18 27.70 -2.11
C VAL A 151 14.94 27.97 -1.25
N PHE A 152 14.00 28.79 -1.72
CA PHE A 152 12.74 29.04 -1.03
C PHE A 152 11.89 27.78 -0.91
N MET A 153 11.87 26.94 -1.95
CA MET A 153 11.16 25.67 -1.94
C MET A 153 11.69 24.72 -0.84
N ALA A 154 13.00 24.61 -0.67
CA ALA A 154 13.59 23.83 0.41
C ALA A 154 13.24 24.37 1.79
N LEU A 155 13.31 25.71 1.97
CA LEU A 155 12.98 26.36 3.24
C LEU A 155 11.51 26.15 3.64
N ILE A 156 10.60 26.25 2.68
CA ILE A 156 9.17 26.00 2.86
C ILE A 156 8.90 24.51 3.11
N GLY A 157 9.58 23.63 2.37
CA GLY A 157 9.40 22.17 2.44
C GLY A 157 9.59 21.62 3.86
N TRP A 158 10.61 22.08 4.57
CA TRP A 158 10.87 21.66 5.96
C TRP A 158 9.74 22.01 6.95
N THR A 159 9.07 23.13 6.74
CA THR A 159 7.93 23.55 7.57
C THR A 159 6.67 22.78 7.24
N THR A 160 6.48 22.47 5.95
CA THR A 160 5.30 21.76 5.44
C THR A 160 5.29 20.30 5.86
N GLU A 161 6.42 19.61 5.81
CA GLU A 161 6.54 18.19 6.13
C GLU A 161 5.99 17.87 7.53
N LYS A 162 6.36 18.66 8.55
CA LYS A 162 5.85 18.48 9.92
C LYS A 162 4.33 18.65 10.01
N ALA A 163 3.78 19.64 9.31
CA ALA A 163 2.35 19.91 9.33
C ALA A 163 1.57 18.78 8.63
N THR A 164 2.08 18.28 7.51
CA THR A 164 1.49 17.18 6.73
C THR A 164 1.49 15.88 7.54
N ARG A 165 2.64 15.48 8.12
CA ARG A 165 2.72 14.29 8.98
C ARG A 165 1.74 14.36 10.16
N HIS A 166 1.61 15.52 10.79
CA HIS A 166 0.64 15.72 11.86
C HIS A 166 -0.80 15.55 11.37
N SER A 167 -1.15 16.11 10.22
CA SER A 167 -2.49 15.96 9.62
C SER A 167 -2.84 14.50 9.34
N TYR A 168 -1.89 13.71 8.80
CA TYR A 168 -2.08 12.27 8.58
C TYR A 168 -2.32 11.52 9.89
N SER A 169 -1.56 11.80 10.94
CA SER A 169 -1.74 11.14 12.24
C SER A 169 -3.09 11.46 12.89
N VAL A 170 -3.64 12.65 12.63
CA VAL A 170 -5.00 13.03 13.08
C VAL A 170 -6.07 12.34 12.23
N ALA A 171 -5.86 12.23 10.91
CA ALA A 171 -6.76 11.50 10.01
C ALA A 171 -6.86 10.01 10.39
N ASP A 172 -5.73 9.37 10.72
CA ASP A 172 -5.69 7.98 11.16
C ASP A 172 -6.45 7.78 12.48
N ARG A 173 -6.29 8.70 13.44
CA ARG A 173 -7.07 8.66 14.69
C ARG A 173 -8.57 8.81 14.46
N LEU A 174 -8.97 9.70 13.54
CA LEU A 174 -10.38 9.86 13.18
C LEU A 174 -10.94 8.59 12.54
N ALA A 175 -10.21 7.99 11.60
CA ALA A 175 -10.62 6.76 10.92
C ALA A 175 -10.75 5.59 11.90
N ASN A 176 -9.78 5.42 12.82
CA ASN A 176 -9.81 4.38 13.83
C ASN A 176 -10.97 4.60 14.81
N HIS A 177 -11.17 5.82 15.32
CA HIS A 177 -12.28 6.15 16.21
C HIS A 177 -13.64 5.89 15.54
N PHE A 178 -13.76 6.23 14.25
CA PHE A 178 -15.00 5.96 13.49
C PHE A 178 -15.22 4.45 13.29
N GLY A 179 -14.17 3.70 12.99
CA GLY A 179 -14.20 2.24 12.87
C GLY A 179 -14.64 1.57 14.18
N ASP A 180 -14.10 2.01 15.32
CA ASP A 180 -14.47 1.53 16.65
C ASP A 180 -15.95 1.81 16.97
N LEU A 181 -16.43 3.01 16.60
CA LEU A 181 -17.83 3.38 16.80
C LEU A 181 -18.78 2.53 15.96
N ILE A 182 -18.44 2.24 14.70
CA ILE A 182 -19.25 1.37 13.83
C ILE A 182 -19.29 -0.05 14.40
N SER A 183 -18.14 -0.61 14.75
CA SER A 183 -18.02 -1.96 15.30
C SER A 183 -18.71 -2.08 16.66
N GLY A 184 -18.66 -1.03 17.49
CA GLY A 184 -19.33 -0.95 18.79
C GLY A 184 -20.79 -0.47 18.75
N LEU A 185 -21.33 -0.15 17.56
CA LEU A 185 -22.67 0.46 17.44
C LEU A 185 -23.79 -0.36 18.10
N PRO A 186 -23.85 -1.70 17.95
CA PRO A 186 -24.85 -2.50 18.64
C PRO A 186 -24.78 -2.35 20.16
N THR A 187 -23.58 -2.35 20.73
CA THR A 187 -23.34 -2.15 22.16
C THR A 187 -23.77 -0.76 22.60
N LEU A 188 -23.37 0.27 21.84
CA LEU A 188 -23.74 1.66 22.14
C LEU A 188 -25.24 1.90 22.07
N GLN A 189 -25.96 1.22 21.18
CA GLN A 189 -27.40 1.27 21.08
C GLN A 189 -28.06 0.56 22.28
N ALA A 190 -27.60 -0.65 22.66
CA ALA A 190 -28.09 -1.41 23.78
C ALA A 190 -28.00 -0.62 25.10
N PHE A 191 -26.92 0.17 25.27
CA PHE A 191 -26.73 1.02 26.45
C PHE A 191 -27.24 2.46 26.29
N ALA A 192 -27.97 2.78 25.22
CA ALA A 192 -28.47 4.12 24.88
C ALA A 192 -27.36 5.21 24.85
N ARG A 193 -26.13 4.85 24.56
CA ARG A 193 -24.96 5.74 24.55
C ARG A 193 -24.55 6.24 23.15
N ALA A 194 -25.19 5.80 22.08
CA ALA A 194 -24.86 6.20 20.70
C ALA A 194 -24.84 7.73 20.51
N ARG A 195 -25.84 8.44 21.06
CA ARG A 195 -25.89 9.91 20.97
C ARG A 195 -24.80 10.61 21.78
N ALA A 196 -24.31 10.01 22.85
CA ALA A 196 -23.24 10.59 23.66
C ALA A 196 -21.89 10.60 22.93
N GLN A 197 -21.70 9.67 21.98
CA GLN A 197 -20.49 9.60 21.17
C GLN A 197 -20.37 10.74 20.14
N LYS A 198 -21.48 11.40 19.79
CA LYS A 198 -21.47 12.53 18.87
C LYS A 198 -20.43 13.59 19.27
N ARG A 199 -20.34 13.92 20.57
CA ARG A 199 -19.38 14.91 21.07
C ARG A 199 -17.92 14.47 20.83
N GLY A 200 -17.61 13.18 20.96
CA GLY A 200 -16.27 12.64 20.68
C GLY A 200 -15.93 12.74 19.21
N VAL A 201 -16.87 12.43 18.33
CA VAL A 201 -16.70 12.57 16.86
C VAL A 201 -16.50 14.04 16.50
N ASP A 202 -17.37 14.94 16.99
CA ASP A 202 -17.29 16.39 16.72
C ASP A 202 -15.90 16.96 17.11
N LEU A 203 -15.35 16.55 18.26
CA LEU A 203 -14.03 16.97 18.71
C LEU A 203 -12.91 16.46 17.80
N THR A 204 -12.97 15.19 17.38
CA THR A 204 -11.95 14.59 16.52
C THR A 204 -12.03 15.20 15.10
N GLU A 205 -13.24 15.45 14.60
CA GLU A 205 -13.47 16.14 13.33
C GLU A 205 -12.91 17.57 13.37
N GLU A 206 -13.13 18.31 14.46
CA GLU A 206 -12.60 19.67 14.60
C GLU A 206 -11.07 19.69 14.62
N GLN A 207 -10.43 18.72 15.29
CA GLN A 207 -8.98 18.54 15.27
C GLN A 207 -8.48 18.24 13.85
N TYR A 208 -9.14 17.33 13.13
CA TYR A 208 -8.81 17.01 11.75
C TYR A 208 -8.96 18.21 10.82
N ARG A 209 -10.09 18.94 10.93
CA ARG A 209 -10.32 20.16 10.18
C ARG A 209 -9.23 21.20 10.45
N GLY A 210 -8.87 21.43 11.71
CA GLY A 210 -7.80 22.34 12.10
C GLY A 210 -6.43 21.96 11.51
N ALA A 211 -6.07 20.67 11.57
CA ALA A 211 -4.82 20.16 11.00
C ALA A 211 -4.82 20.31 9.47
N THR A 212 -5.90 19.95 8.80
CA THR A 212 -6.03 20.07 7.34
C THR A 212 -5.99 21.52 6.88
N MET A 213 -6.71 22.42 7.56
CA MET A 213 -6.68 23.85 7.25
C MET A 213 -5.29 24.46 7.41
N LYS A 214 -4.51 23.99 8.39
CA LYS A 214 -3.11 24.42 8.56
C LYS A 214 -2.23 23.97 7.39
N VAL A 215 -2.38 22.74 6.92
CA VAL A 215 -1.66 22.23 5.73
C VAL A 215 -2.05 23.03 4.50
N LEU A 216 -3.35 23.25 4.27
CA LEU A 216 -3.84 24.06 3.14
C LEU A 216 -3.29 25.48 3.18
N TYR A 217 -3.31 26.14 4.35
CA TYR A 217 -2.77 27.49 4.50
C TYR A 217 -1.28 27.55 4.12
N ILE A 218 -0.47 26.59 4.63
CA ILE A 218 0.96 26.52 4.31
C ILE A 218 1.16 26.26 2.81
N SER A 219 0.38 25.35 2.21
CA SER A 219 0.47 25.01 0.78
C SER A 219 0.11 26.20 -0.11
N PHE A 220 -0.96 26.92 0.20
CA PHE A 220 -1.35 28.14 -0.53
C PHE A 220 -0.30 29.24 -0.38
N LEU A 221 0.21 29.46 0.84
CA LEU A 221 1.26 30.45 1.07
C LEU A 221 2.54 30.10 0.32
N SER A 222 2.90 28.82 0.27
CA SER A 222 4.05 28.33 -0.48
C SER A 222 3.89 28.57 -1.99
N ALA A 223 2.74 28.19 -2.55
CA ALA A 223 2.45 28.40 -3.96
C ALA A 223 2.45 29.90 -4.31
N PHE A 224 1.86 30.74 -3.45
CA PHE A 224 1.86 32.19 -3.62
C PHE A 224 3.28 32.78 -3.59
N ALA A 225 4.13 32.33 -2.64
CA ALA A 225 5.49 32.82 -2.53
C ALA A 225 6.34 32.47 -3.77
N LEU A 226 6.21 31.23 -4.27
CA LEU A 226 6.90 30.78 -5.49
C LEU A 226 6.40 31.54 -6.74
N GLU A 227 5.08 31.77 -6.84
CA GLU A 227 4.48 32.55 -7.93
C GLU A 227 4.95 34.00 -7.91
N LEU A 228 4.94 34.62 -6.72
CA LEU A 228 5.41 36.00 -6.55
C LEU A 228 6.89 36.13 -6.92
N LEU A 229 7.73 35.17 -6.50
CA LEU A 229 9.15 35.17 -6.78
C LEU A 229 9.42 35.04 -8.28
N ALA A 230 8.75 34.11 -8.96
CA ALA A 230 8.86 33.92 -10.39
C ALA A 230 8.37 35.15 -11.17
N SER A 231 7.22 35.70 -10.80
CA SER A 231 6.65 36.89 -11.45
C SER A 231 7.51 38.11 -11.23
N LEU A 232 8.08 38.31 -10.05
CA LEU A 232 9.01 39.41 -9.77
C LEU A 232 10.30 39.27 -10.60
N SER A 233 10.83 38.05 -10.75
CA SER A 233 11.99 37.76 -11.57
C SER A 233 11.76 38.11 -13.04
N VAL A 234 10.60 37.70 -13.59
CA VAL A 234 10.19 38.05 -14.95
C VAL A 234 10.00 39.59 -15.09
N ALA A 235 9.42 40.23 -14.08
CA ALA A 235 9.23 41.71 -14.09
C ALA A 235 10.58 42.44 -14.11
N ILE A 236 11.60 41.97 -13.39
CA ILE A 236 12.96 42.56 -13.42
C ILE A 236 13.56 42.44 -14.82
N VAL A 237 13.43 41.28 -15.47
CA VAL A 237 13.87 41.09 -16.86
C VAL A 237 13.11 42.05 -17.78
N ALA A 238 11.77 42.14 -17.65
CA ALA A 238 10.95 42.96 -18.50
C ALA A 238 11.29 44.45 -18.38
N VAL A 239 11.46 44.95 -17.15
CA VAL A 239 11.82 46.35 -16.89
C VAL A 239 13.22 46.65 -17.45
N THR A 240 14.19 45.77 -17.23
CA THR A 240 15.56 45.95 -17.71
C THR A 240 15.63 45.97 -19.24
N VAL A 241 14.97 45.02 -19.90
CA VAL A 241 14.91 44.94 -21.38
C VAL A 241 14.14 46.12 -21.93
N GLY A 242 13.02 46.53 -21.27
CA GLY A 242 12.21 47.66 -21.68
C GLY A 242 12.98 49.01 -21.66
N PHE A 243 13.72 49.28 -20.59
CA PHE A 243 14.58 50.46 -20.54
C PHE A 243 15.68 50.47 -21.62
N ARG A 244 16.33 49.33 -21.80
CA ARG A 244 17.40 49.20 -22.81
C ARG A 244 16.86 49.33 -24.23
N LEU A 245 15.62 48.88 -24.49
CA LEU A 245 14.94 49.10 -25.76
C LEU A 245 14.69 50.59 -25.99
N VAL A 246 14.23 51.32 -24.99
CA VAL A 246 13.98 52.78 -25.08
C VAL A 246 15.27 53.57 -25.32
N TYR A 247 16.40 53.11 -24.70
CA TYR A 247 17.70 53.75 -24.90
C TYR A 247 18.42 53.30 -26.17
N GLY A 248 17.86 52.32 -26.89
CA GLY A 248 18.44 51.82 -28.15
C GLY A 248 19.59 50.81 -27.99
N ASP A 249 19.76 50.25 -26.78
CA ASP A 249 20.80 49.28 -26.48
C ASP A 249 20.45 47.84 -26.94
N VAL A 250 19.18 47.60 -27.23
CA VAL A 250 18.63 46.32 -27.69
C VAL A 250 17.60 46.56 -28.79
N ASP A 251 17.62 45.76 -29.85
CA ASP A 251 16.62 45.82 -30.91
C ASP A 251 15.26 45.25 -30.46
N PHE A 252 14.20 45.68 -31.15
CA PHE A 252 12.82 45.33 -30.78
C PHE A 252 12.57 43.81 -30.88
N THR A 253 13.15 43.13 -31.87
CA THR A 253 13.03 41.68 -32.04
C THR A 253 13.61 40.92 -30.86
N THR A 254 14.84 41.26 -30.46
CA THR A 254 15.53 40.64 -29.32
C THR A 254 14.78 40.93 -28.01
N ALA A 255 14.31 42.17 -27.81
CA ALA A 255 13.53 42.54 -26.64
C ALA A 255 12.23 41.69 -26.53
N LEU A 256 11.48 41.58 -27.61
CA LEU A 256 10.25 40.80 -27.66
C LEU A 256 10.51 39.30 -27.48
N PHE A 257 11.57 38.75 -28.12
CA PHE A 257 11.96 37.37 -27.97
C PHE A 257 12.28 37.03 -26.50
N VAL A 258 13.08 37.83 -25.83
CA VAL A 258 13.43 37.62 -24.41
C VAL A 258 12.20 37.73 -23.52
N LEU A 259 11.33 38.72 -23.76
CA LEU A 259 10.09 38.90 -22.97
C LEU A 259 9.13 37.70 -23.07
N ILE A 260 9.01 37.11 -24.28
CA ILE A 260 8.16 35.93 -24.49
C ILE A 260 8.78 34.68 -23.81
N LEU A 261 10.12 34.58 -23.85
CA LEU A 261 10.83 33.36 -23.45
C LEU A 261 11.18 33.33 -21.95
N ALA A 262 11.36 34.49 -21.31
CA ALA A 262 11.75 34.58 -19.90
C ALA A 262 10.81 33.82 -18.94
N PRO A 263 9.48 33.94 -19.01
CA PRO A 263 8.58 33.17 -18.14
C PRO A 263 8.76 31.67 -18.24
N GLU A 264 9.11 31.17 -19.40
CA GLU A 264 9.26 29.73 -19.68
C GLU A 264 10.52 29.12 -19.03
N ALA A 265 11.52 29.96 -18.70
CA ALA A 265 12.68 29.52 -17.92
C ALA A 265 12.32 29.20 -16.46
N PHE A 266 11.36 29.94 -15.88
CA PHE A 266 10.96 29.79 -14.49
C PHE A 266 9.86 28.74 -14.30
N LEU A 267 9.01 28.51 -15.30
CA LEU A 267 7.82 27.66 -15.22
C LEU A 267 8.13 26.22 -14.74
N PRO A 268 9.10 25.49 -15.30
CA PRO A 268 9.37 24.12 -14.88
C PRO A 268 9.87 24.03 -13.42
N VAL A 269 10.72 24.96 -12.99
CA VAL A 269 11.25 24.98 -11.62
C VAL A 269 10.15 25.28 -10.61
N ARG A 270 9.26 26.22 -10.91
CA ARG A 270 8.09 26.53 -10.10
C ARG A 270 7.14 25.34 -9.98
N GLN A 271 6.90 24.63 -11.09
CA GLN A 271 6.01 23.47 -11.09
C GLN A 271 6.54 22.31 -10.23
N VAL A 272 7.86 22.15 -10.06
CA VAL A 272 8.40 21.21 -9.08
C VAL A 272 7.89 21.52 -7.68
N GLY A 273 7.87 22.80 -7.30
CA GLY A 273 7.35 23.23 -6.00
C GLY A 273 5.86 22.94 -5.82
N VAL A 274 5.06 23.15 -6.87
CA VAL A 274 3.62 22.85 -6.85
C VAL A 274 3.37 21.35 -6.68
N HIS A 275 4.13 20.49 -7.38
CA HIS A 275 3.96 19.04 -7.33
C HIS A 275 4.74 18.36 -6.19
N PHE A 276 5.48 19.11 -5.38
CA PHE A 276 6.23 18.56 -4.24
C PHE A 276 5.30 17.88 -3.22
N HIS A 277 4.16 18.47 -2.94
CA HIS A 277 3.19 17.90 -2.00
C HIS A 277 2.60 16.58 -2.53
N ASP A 278 2.25 16.53 -3.82
CA ASP A 278 1.80 15.30 -4.48
C ASP A 278 2.87 14.18 -4.39
N SER A 279 4.16 14.55 -4.37
CA SER A 279 5.26 13.59 -4.26
C SER A 279 5.44 13.03 -2.85
N ALA A 280 5.26 13.88 -1.83
CA ALA A 280 5.42 13.46 -0.43
C ALA A 280 4.40 12.38 -0.05
N ASP A 281 3.16 12.52 -0.51
CA ASP A 281 2.10 11.53 -0.32
C ASP A 281 2.43 10.19 -1.03
N GLY A 282 2.96 10.27 -2.25
CA GLY A 282 3.39 9.10 -3.02
C GLY A 282 4.56 8.36 -2.36
N ILE A 283 5.55 9.08 -1.83
CA ILE A 283 6.69 8.47 -1.13
C ILE A 283 6.21 7.76 0.14
N ALA A 284 5.37 8.41 0.95
CA ALA A 284 4.83 7.81 2.17
C ALA A 284 4.03 6.52 1.88
N ALA A 285 3.27 6.51 0.77
CA ALA A 285 2.54 5.32 0.34
C ALA A 285 3.49 4.20 -0.16
N ALA A 286 4.57 4.55 -0.84
CA ALA A 286 5.60 3.60 -1.27
C ALA A 286 6.31 2.98 -0.06
N ASP A 287 6.72 3.79 0.92
CA ASP A 287 7.36 3.33 2.16
C ASP A 287 6.46 2.34 2.90
N ALA A 288 5.17 2.64 3.06
CA ALA A 288 4.21 1.73 3.68
C ALA A 288 4.01 0.42 2.88
N ALA A 289 4.09 0.47 1.55
CA ALA A 289 4.02 -0.73 0.71
C ALA A 289 5.29 -1.58 0.83
N PHE A 290 6.47 -0.96 0.81
CA PHE A 290 7.75 -1.65 0.96
C PHE A 290 7.91 -2.24 2.35
N GLU A 291 7.44 -1.60 3.41
CA GLU A 291 7.43 -2.16 4.76
C GLU A 291 6.72 -3.52 4.80
N VAL A 292 5.58 -3.67 4.11
CA VAL A 292 4.85 -4.93 4.01
C VAL A 292 5.63 -5.97 3.19
N ILE A 293 6.24 -5.55 2.07
CA ILE A 293 7.00 -6.43 1.18
C ILE A 293 8.27 -6.93 1.88
N ASP A 294 9.03 -6.04 2.53
CA ASP A 294 10.29 -6.35 3.20
C ASP A 294 10.05 -7.26 4.42
N ALA A 295 8.97 -7.01 5.17
CA ALA A 295 8.58 -7.89 6.27
C ALA A 295 8.31 -9.33 5.81
N ALA A 296 7.72 -9.53 4.63
CA ALA A 296 7.50 -10.85 4.07
C ALA A 296 8.80 -11.50 3.59
N GLN A 297 9.72 -10.75 3.00
CA GLN A 297 11.00 -11.26 2.52
C GLN A 297 11.93 -11.66 3.66
N ALA A 298 11.89 -10.97 4.79
CA ALA A 298 12.69 -11.29 5.97
C ALA A 298 12.39 -12.70 6.55
N HIS A 299 11.24 -13.30 6.17
CA HIS A 299 10.79 -14.62 6.64
C HIS A 299 10.83 -15.70 5.53
N ALA A 300 11.47 -15.44 4.41
CA ALA A 300 11.51 -16.35 3.27
C ALA A 300 12.69 -17.35 3.36
N GLY A 301 12.48 -18.47 4.05
CA GLY A 301 13.30 -19.65 3.86
C GLY A 301 13.11 -20.23 2.45
N THR A 302 14.09 -20.98 1.97
CA THR A 302 14.10 -21.51 0.59
C THR A 302 14.12 -23.04 0.52
N LEU A 303 14.33 -23.71 1.63
CA LEU A 303 14.39 -25.16 1.68
C LEU A 303 12.97 -25.76 1.63
N PRO A 304 12.74 -26.84 0.90
CA PRO A 304 11.46 -27.54 0.96
C PRO A 304 11.24 -28.07 2.38
N ALA A 305 9.99 -28.06 2.85
CA ALA A 305 9.66 -28.55 4.17
C ALA A 305 9.94 -30.07 4.24
N PRO A 306 10.83 -30.55 5.15
CA PRO A 306 11.10 -31.95 5.33
C PRO A 306 9.92 -32.66 6.00
N GLU A 307 9.92 -33.98 5.90
CA GLU A 307 9.05 -34.82 6.71
C GLU A 307 9.68 -35.03 8.10
N GLY A 308 8.86 -35.07 9.13
CA GLY A 308 9.33 -35.35 10.49
C GLY A 308 8.54 -34.66 11.58
N ALA A 309 9.07 -34.75 12.79
CA ALA A 309 8.45 -34.14 13.96
C ALA A 309 8.49 -32.60 13.88
N LEU A 310 7.40 -31.97 14.32
CA LEU A 310 7.39 -30.56 14.65
C LEU A 310 7.96 -30.38 16.06
N VAL A 311 8.94 -29.51 16.21
CA VAL A 311 9.59 -29.22 17.50
C VAL A 311 9.63 -27.70 17.73
N LEU A 312 9.13 -27.27 18.88
CA LEU A 312 9.33 -25.96 19.44
C LEU A 312 10.30 -26.13 20.61
N ASP A 313 11.45 -25.48 20.56
CA ASP A 313 12.51 -25.59 21.57
C ASP A 313 12.75 -24.24 22.24
N ALA A 314 12.39 -24.16 23.53
CA ALA A 314 12.50 -22.98 24.39
C ALA A 314 11.99 -21.67 23.72
N VAL A 315 10.85 -21.75 23.00
CA VAL A 315 10.32 -20.60 22.27
C VAL A 315 9.67 -19.58 23.18
N SER A 316 10.02 -18.29 22.99
CA SER A 316 9.37 -17.16 23.64
C SER A 316 8.94 -16.14 22.60
N PHE A 317 7.80 -15.47 22.85
CA PHE A 317 7.27 -14.43 21.96
C PHE A 317 6.50 -13.36 22.73
N THR A 318 6.77 -12.09 22.42
CA THR A 318 6.10 -10.92 22.99
C THR A 318 5.47 -10.08 21.90
N TYR A 319 4.18 -9.78 21.99
CA TYR A 319 3.54 -8.88 21.05
C TYR A 319 4.07 -7.44 21.21
N PRO A 320 4.25 -6.68 20.12
CA PRO A 320 4.66 -5.28 20.19
C PRO A 320 3.76 -4.47 21.11
N GLY A 321 4.35 -3.81 22.12
CA GLY A 321 3.63 -3.00 23.11
C GLY A 321 2.99 -3.78 24.27
N ALA A 322 3.13 -5.09 24.33
CA ALA A 322 2.69 -5.88 25.48
C ALA A 322 3.65 -5.74 26.67
N ALA A 323 3.12 -5.85 27.89
CA ALA A 323 3.90 -5.71 29.14
C ALA A 323 4.71 -6.97 29.49
N GLY A 324 4.42 -8.11 28.85
CA GLY A 324 5.09 -9.39 29.10
C GLY A 324 4.96 -10.34 27.93
N PRO A 325 5.68 -11.49 27.95
CA PRO A 325 5.63 -12.49 26.91
C PRO A 325 4.25 -13.17 26.83
N ALA A 326 3.78 -13.41 25.62
CA ALA A 326 2.58 -14.21 25.37
C ALA A 326 2.87 -15.73 25.46
N VAL A 327 4.12 -16.10 25.17
CA VAL A 327 4.65 -17.46 25.34
C VAL A 327 6.07 -17.31 25.88
N ASP A 328 6.44 -18.09 26.90
CA ASP A 328 7.77 -18.04 27.48
C ASP A 328 8.37 -19.45 27.63
N GLN A 329 9.54 -19.65 27.02
CA GLN A 329 10.37 -20.87 27.05
C GLN A 329 9.57 -22.16 26.81
N LEU A 330 8.57 -22.12 25.93
CA LEU A 330 7.74 -23.28 25.63
C LEU A 330 8.52 -24.36 24.88
N ASN A 331 8.44 -25.60 25.41
CA ASN A 331 8.93 -26.77 24.76
C ASN A 331 7.74 -27.66 24.33
N LEU A 332 7.65 -27.91 23.03
CA LEU A 332 6.59 -28.72 22.45
C LEU A 332 7.18 -29.60 21.34
N ARG A 333 6.77 -30.86 21.28
CA ARG A 333 7.12 -31.76 20.19
C ARG A 333 5.87 -32.50 19.74
N VAL A 334 5.67 -32.66 18.45
CA VAL A 334 4.58 -33.45 17.86
C VAL A 334 5.19 -34.42 16.86
N GLU A 335 5.12 -35.71 17.15
CA GLU A 335 5.59 -36.76 16.25
C GLU A 335 4.57 -37.03 15.13
N PRO A 336 5.01 -37.53 13.97
CA PRO A 336 4.09 -38.02 12.94
C PRO A 336 3.11 -39.06 13.52
N GLY A 337 1.81 -38.82 13.36
CA GLY A 337 0.76 -39.70 13.90
C GLY A 337 0.40 -39.50 15.38
N GLU A 338 1.16 -38.69 16.13
CA GLU A 338 0.87 -38.35 17.53
C GLU A 338 -0.22 -37.26 17.62
N VAL A 339 -1.17 -37.42 18.54
CA VAL A 339 -2.18 -36.40 18.88
C VAL A 339 -1.78 -35.72 20.18
N VAL A 340 -1.35 -34.46 20.09
CA VAL A 340 -0.94 -33.63 21.21
C VAL A 340 -2.01 -32.59 21.49
N ALA A 341 -2.50 -32.53 22.73
CA ALA A 341 -3.43 -31.50 23.18
C ALA A 341 -2.68 -30.36 23.88
N LEU A 342 -2.96 -29.13 23.49
CA LEU A 342 -2.55 -27.94 24.22
C LEU A 342 -3.67 -27.49 25.15
N SER A 343 -3.38 -27.46 26.44
CA SER A 343 -4.26 -26.98 27.51
C SER A 343 -3.70 -25.71 28.14
N GLY A 344 -4.52 -24.94 28.85
CA GLY A 344 -4.10 -23.76 29.59
C GLY A 344 -5.21 -22.72 29.72
N SER A 345 -4.98 -21.69 30.53
CA SER A 345 -5.94 -20.59 30.76
C SER A 345 -6.22 -19.78 29.49
N SER A 346 -7.35 -19.06 29.46
CA SER A 346 -7.60 -18.08 28.40
C SER A 346 -6.52 -16.99 28.43
N GLY A 347 -5.97 -16.65 27.26
CA GLY A 347 -4.82 -15.73 27.19
C GLY A 347 -3.46 -16.39 27.41
N GLY A 348 -3.38 -17.68 27.77
CA GLY A 348 -2.13 -18.40 28.06
C GLY A 348 -1.20 -18.68 26.88
N GLY A 349 -1.36 -18.01 25.74
CA GLY A 349 -0.43 -18.13 24.59
C GLY A 349 -0.72 -19.28 23.61
N LYS A 350 -1.82 -20.04 23.79
CA LYS A 350 -2.16 -21.19 22.93
C LYS A 350 -2.27 -20.81 21.44
N SER A 351 -3.06 -19.79 21.12
CA SER A 351 -3.22 -19.33 19.73
C SER A 351 -1.92 -18.72 19.18
N THR A 352 -1.09 -18.11 20.03
CA THR A 352 0.26 -17.64 19.67
C THR A 352 1.16 -18.82 19.31
N THR A 353 1.10 -19.91 20.08
CA THR A 353 1.82 -21.16 19.78
C THR A 353 1.40 -21.75 18.44
N LEU A 354 0.09 -21.81 18.15
CA LEU A 354 -0.40 -22.25 16.84
C LEU A 354 0.09 -21.32 15.71
N ALA A 355 0.09 -20.02 15.94
CA ALA A 355 0.58 -19.05 14.95
C ALA A 355 2.08 -19.24 14.66
N MET A 356 2.90 -19.50 15.67
CA MET A 356 4.33 -19.84 15.49
C MET A 356 4.51 -21.18 14.75
N THR A 357 3.70 -22.19 15.07
CA THR A 357 3.70 -23.48 14.37
C THR A 357 3.40 -23.33 12.87
N MET A 358 2.49 -22.42 12.51
CA MET A 358 2.14 -22.13 11.11
C MET A 358 3.15 -21.23 10.40
N GLY A 359 4.17 -20.74 11.10
CA GLY A 359 5.10 -19.73 10.59
C GLY A 359 4.42 -18.39 10.30
N PHE A 360 3.34 -18.06 11.03
CA PHE A 360 2.72 -16.72 10.99
C PHE A 360 3.43 -15.76 11.92
N LEU A 361 4.06 -16.27 12.97
CA LEU A 361 4.88 -15.53 13.92
C LEU A 361 6.25 -16.21 14.04
N THR A 362 7.30 -15.39 14.09
CA THR A 362 8.67 -15.86 14.40
C THR A 362 8.92 -15.64 15.88
N PRO A 363 9.39 -16.62 16.64
CA PRO A 363 9.70 -16.44 18.05
C PRO A 363 10.84 -15.42 18.25
N ASP A 364 10.78 -14.65 19.35
CA ASP A 364 11.84 -13.72 19.75
C ASP A 364 13.09 -14.47 20.22
N SER A 365 12.91 -15.66 20.83
CA SER A 365 13.96 -16.59 21.23
C SER A 365 13.50 -18.04 21.11
N GLY A 366 14.45 -18.95 21.08
CA GLY A 366 14.21 -20.36 20.80
C GLY A 366 14.06 -20.65 19.31
N THR A 367 13.65 -21.88 18.97
CA THR A 367 13.52 -22.31 17.57
C THR A 367 12.25 -23.14 17.34
N VAL A 368 11.63 -22.94 16.18
CA VAL A 368 10.59 -23.84 15.65
C VAL A 368 11.22 -24.59 14.49
N SER A 369 11.17 -25.92 14.51
CA SER A 369 11.77 -26.77 13.49
C SER A 369 10.84 -27.90 13.07
N VAL A 370 11.02 -28.38 11.84
CA VAL A 370 10.31 -29.53 11.27
C VAL A 370 11.36 -30.48 10.71
N GLY A 371 11.33 -31.77 11.12
CA GLY A 371 12.31 -32.74 10.68
C GLY A 371 13.77 -32.33 10.96
N GLY A 372 14.01 -31.48 11.98
CA GLY A 372 15.32 -30.97 12.36
C GLY A 372 15.79 -29.72 11.57
N VAL A 373 15.00 -29.22 10.64
CA VAL A 373 15.28 -27.97 9.89
C VAL A 373 14.48 -26.82 10.49
N SER A 374 15.15 -25.69 10.74
CA SER A 374 14.46 -24.49 11.28
C SER A 374 13.40 -23.98 10.32
N LEU A 375 12.26 -23.54 10.86
CA LEU A 375 11.16 -22.98 10.08
C LEU A 375 11.56 -21.67 9.36
N THR A 376 12.59 -20.98 9.88
CA THR A 376 13.18 -19.79 9.23
C THR A 376 13.91 -20.12 7.92
N ASP A 377 14.39 -21.35 7.76
CA ASP A 377 15.13 -21.80 6.58
C ASP A 377 14.22 -22.49 5.55
N ILE A 378 13.02 -22.87 5.98
CA ILE A 378 12.02 -23.57 5.17
C ILE A 378 11.17 -22.58 4.36
N ASP A 379 10.91 -22.91 3.09
CA ASP A 379 9.84 -22.24 2.33
C ASP A 379 8.49 -22.47 3.01
N LEU A 380 7.93 -21.43 3.59
CA LEU A 380 6.67 -21.49 4.33
C LEU A 380 5.47 -21.93 3.48
N ALA A 381 5.51 -21.76 2.16
CA ALA A 381 4.46 -22.28 1.28
C ALA A 381 4.53 -23.82 1.25
N SER A 382 5.72 -24.40 1.14
CA SER A 382 5.93 -25.85 1.19
C SER A 382 5.56 -26.45 2.56
N TRP A 383 5.85 -25.73 3.66
CA TRP A 383 5.43 -26.11 5.00
C TRP A 383 3.91 -26.11 5.15
N ARG A 384 3.27 -24.98 4.82
CA ARG A 384 1.81 -24.84 4.93
C ARG A 384 1.06 -25.81 4.01
N ALA A 385 1.68 -26.29 2.93
CA ALA A 385 1.12 -27.37 2.11
C ALA A 385 1.00 -28.69 2.89
N GLN A 386 1.87 -28.92 3.89
CA GLN A 386 1.85 -30.12 4.74
C GLN A 386 0.94 -29.96 5.97
N VAL A 387 0.32 -28.80 6.19
CA VAL A 387 -0.52 -28.54 7.36
C VAL A 387 -1.98 -28.34 6.95
N ALA A 388 -2.88 -28.94 7.69
CA ALA A 388 -4.32 -28.67 7.62
C ALA A 388 -4.75 -27.94 8.90
N TRP A 389 -5.30 -26.72 8.75
CA TRP A 389 -5.60 -25.84 9.87
C TRP A 389 -7.07 -25.53 10.01
N VAL A 390 -7.54 -25.58 11.27
CA VAL A 390 -8.86 -25.11 11.69
C VAL A 390 -8.66 -24.02 12.74
N ALA A 391 -8.96 -22.79 12.39
CA ALA A 391 -8.91 -21.66 13.30
C ALA A 391 -10.12 -21.64 14.25
N GLN A 392 -10.02 -20.92 15.35
CA GLN A 392 -11.12 -20.70 16.30
C GLN A 392 -12.32 -20.01 15.62
N GLU A 393 -12.06 -19.03 14.77
CA GLU A 393 -13.02 -18.39 13.87
C GLU A 393 -12.59 -18.65 12.41
N PRO A 394 -13.12 -19.72 11.79
CA PRO A 394 -12.70 -20.06 10.44
C PRO A 394 -13.27 -19.11 9.39
N GLY A 395 -12.40 -18.60 8.52
CA GLY A 395 -12.82 -17.87 7.33
C GLY A 395 -13.47 -18.79 6.30
N LEU A 396 -14.61 -18.38 5.77
CA LEU A 396 -15.32 -19.02 4.68
C LEU A 396 -15.45 -18.06 3.51
N VAL A 397 -15.49 -18.60 2.29
CA VAL A 397 -15.70 -17.83 1.07
C VAL A 397 -17.17 -17.91 0.64
N ASN A 398 -17.65 -16.89 -0.03
CA ASN A 398 -18.98 -16.87 -0.62
C ASN A 398 -19.11 -18.00 -1.65
N GLY A 399 -20.21 -18.77 -1.58
CA GLY A 399 -20.46 -19.92 -2.43
C GLY A 399 -21.32 -20.97 -1.71
N THR A 400 -21.01 -22.24 -1.91
CA THR A 400 -21.65 -23.35 -1.20
C THR A 400 -20.76 -23.92 -0.11
N VAL A 401 -21.32 -24.74 0.76
CA VAL A 401 -20.55 -25.57 1.72
C VAL A 401 -19.57 -26.46 0.97
N GLY A 402 -20.02 -27.07 -0.16
CA GLY A 402 -19.16 -27.89 -1.02
C GLY A 402 -17.94 -27.15 -1.55
N ASP A 403 -18.12 -25.91 -2.05
CA ASP A 403 -17.04 -25.06 -2.52
C ASP A 403 -16.03 -24.79 -1.40
N ASN A 404 -16.51 -24.53 -0.18
CA ASN A 404 -15.68 -24.27 0.97
C ASN A 404 -14.91 -25.51 1.44
N VAL A 405 -15.50 -26.70 1.43
CA VAL A 405 -14.84 -27.96 1.76
C VAL A 405 -13.80 -28.34 0.70
N ALA A 406 -14.13 -28.12 -0.58
CA ALA A 406 -13.24 -28.38 -1.72
C ALA A 406 -11.94 -27.56 -1.70
N LEU A 407 -11.89 -26.42 -0.99
CA LEU A 407 -10.63 -25.67 -0.80
C LEU A 407 -9.53 -26.52 -0.14
N GLY A 408 -9.86 -27.60 0.56
CA GLY A 408 -8.88 -28.56 1.11
C GLY A 408 -8.10 -29.27 0.02
N HIS A 409 -8.78 -29.69 -1.05
CA HIS A 409 -8.22 -30.31 -2.26
C HIS A 409 -9.19 -30.10 -3.44
N PRO A 410 -9.00 -29.06 -4.29
CA PRO A 410 -9.96 -28.72 -5.34
C PRO A 410 -10.35 -29.86 -6.30
N PRO A 411 -9.48 -30.82 -6.63
CA PRO A 411 -9.85 -31.98 -7.47
C PRO A 411 -10.69 -33.07 -6.76
N ALA A 412 -11.05 -32.88 -5.46
CA ALA A 412 -11.83 -33.88 -4.72
C ALA A 412 -13.20 -34.13 -5.35
N ARG A 413 -13.65 -35.38 -5.32
CA ARG A 413 -14.98 -35.77 -5.81
C ARG A 413 -16.04 -35.39 -4.77
N GLU A 414 -17.24 -35.12 -5.21
CA GLU A 414 -18.37 -34.78 -4.34
C GLU A 414 -18.60 -35.80 -3.21
N ALA A 415 -18.43 -37.09 -3.50
CA ALA A 415 -18.55 -38.15 -2.49
C ALA A 415 -17.50 -38.02 -1.37
N ASP A 416 -16.26 -37.62 -1.69
CA ASP A 416 -15.18 -37.43 -0.73
C ASP A 416 -15.45 -36.18 0.15
N LEU A 417 -16.02 -35.12 -0.47
CA LEU A 417 -16.45 -33.91 0.25
C LEU A 417 -17.60 -34.19 1.22
N ALA A 418 -18.62 -34.96 0.75
CA ALA A 418 -19.75 -35.33 1.58
C ALA A 418 -19.33 -36.21 2.77
N GLN A 419 -18.41 -37.18 2.54
CA GLN A 419 -17.88 -38.02 3.62
C GLN A 419 -17.11 -37.19 4.65
N ALA A 420 -16.26 -36.24 4.20
CA ALA A 420 -15.52 -35.39 5.11
C ALA A 420 -16.46 -34.46 5.92
N LEU A 421 -17.55 -33.98 5.30
CA LEU A 421 -18.55 -33.18 5.97
C LEU A 421 -19.31 -33.98 7.05
N ALA A 422 -19.66 -35.23 6.75
CA ALA A 422 -20.25 -36.15 7.72
C ALA A 422 -19.30 -36.48 8.87
N ASP A 423 -18.02 -36.75 8.57
CA ASP A 423 -16.97 -37.02 9.57
C ASP A 423 -16.68 -35.81 10.47
N ALA A 424 -16.93 -34.59 9.98
CA ALA A 424 -16.88 -33.36 10.76
C ALA A 424 -18.14 -33.15 11.64
N GLY A 425 -19.09 -34.10 11.64
CA GLY A 425 -20.30 -34.05 12.44
C GLY A 425 -21.34 -33.04 11.92
N ALA A 426 -21.33 -32.73 10.61
CA ALA A 426 -22.32 -31.84 10.01
C ALA A 426 -23.62 -32.61 9.71
N ASP A 427 -24.74 -31.94 9.95
CA ASP A 427 -26.12 -32.41 9.71
C ASP A 427 -26.79 -31.70 8.52
N PHE A 428 -25.97 -31.02 7.69
CA PHE A 428 -26.39 -30.25 6.51
C PHE A 428 -25.59 -30.66 5.27
N GLY A 429 -26.13 -30.39 4.08
CA GLY A 429 -25.55 -30.81 2.79
C GLY A 429 -24.53 -29.84 2.21
N LEU A 430 -23.85 -30.31 1.15
CA LEU A 430 -22.88 -29.55 0.38
C LEU A 430 -23.48 -28.33 -0.34
N ASP A 431 -24.76 -28.39 -0.69
CA ASP A 431 -25.49 -27.34 -1.47
C ASP A 431 -25.88 -26.14 -0.62
N LYS A 432 -25.73 -26.19 0.71
CA LYS A 432 -26.10 -25.10 1.59
C LYS A 432 -25.27 -23.87 1.24
N HIS A 433 -25.95 -22.73 1.02
CA HIS A 433 -25.31 -21.46 0.66
C HIS A 433 -24.57 -20.84 1.85
N VAL A 434 -23.42 -20.28 1.56
CA VAL A 434 -22.54 -19.55 2.48
C VAL A 434 -22.35 -18.15 1.90
N GLY A 435 -22.80 -17.12 2.64
CA GLY A 435 -22.56 -15.72 2.27
C GLY A 435 -21.17 -15.23 2.68
N ASP A 436 -20.95 -13.92 2.56
CA ASP A 436 -19.67 -13.29 2.92
C ASP A 436 -19.37 -13.55 4.41
N ASP A 437 -18.10 -13.85 4.72
CA ASP A 437 -17.63 -14.20 6.07
C ASP A 437 -18.43 -15.34 6.77
N GLY A 438 -19.06 -16.23 5.98
CA GLY A 438 -19.83 -17.35 6.49
C GLY A 438 -21.25 -16.98 6.94
N GLU A 439 -21.81 -15.89 6.42
CA GLU A 439 -23.22 -15.54 6.62
C GLU A 439 -24.12 -16.71 6.21
N GLY A 440 -25.18 -16.95 6.98
CA GLY A 440 -26.08 -18.10 6.78
C GLY A 440 -25.66 -19.36 7.54
N LEU A 441 -24.49 -19.38 8.18
CA LEU A 441 -24.02 -20.47 9.04
C LEU A 441 -23.85 -20.00 10.49
N SER A 442 -24.25 -20.83 11.44
CA SER A 442 -23.91 -20.65 12.85
C SER A 442 -22.41 -20.84 13.09
N ALA A 443 -21.88 -20.36 14.21
CA ALA A 443 -20.46 -20.53 14.56
C ALA A 443 -20.03 -22.01 14.60
N GLY A 444 -20.91 -22.89 15.07
CA GLY A 444 -20.68 -24.35 15.09
C GLY A 444 -20.65 -24.94 13.68
N GLU A 445 -21.56 -24.54 12.79
CA GLU A 445 -21.58 -24.99 11.40
C GLU A 445 -20.32 -24.53 10.65
N ARG A 446 -19.89 -23.28 10.84
CA ARG A 446 -18.63 -22.76 10.25
C ARG A 446 -17.42 -23.61 10.65
N ARG A 447 -17.32 -24.00 11.95
CA ARG A 447 -16.22 -24.88 12.42
C ARG A 447 -16.29 -26.28 11.80
N ARG A 448 -17.50 -26.86 11.64
CA ARG A 448 -17.68 -28.17 10.98
C ARG A 448 -17.26 -28.12 9.50
N VAL A 449 -17.61 -27.06 8.77
CA VAL A 449 -17.14 -26.86 7.39
C VAL A 449 -15.61 -26.74 7.31
N ALA A 450 -14.99 -25.98 8.22
CA ALA A 450 -13.54 -25.86 8.28
C ALA A 450 -12.84 -27.16 8.65
N LEU A 451 -13.43 -27.94 9.56
CA LEU A 451 -12.92 -29.27 9.92
C LEU A 451 -13.02 -30.24 8.73
N ALA A 452 -14.16 -30.26 8.02
CA ALA A 452 -14.32 -31.05 6.81
C ALA A 452 -13.25 -30.69 5.75
N ARG A 453 -13.01 -29.38 5.54
CA ARG A 453 -11.92 -28.88 4.69
C ARG A 453 -10.55 -29.43 5.12
N ALA A 454 -10.27 -29.43 6.42
CA ALA A 454 -9.02 -29.95 6.96
C ALA A 454 -8.88 -31.47 6.75
N LEU A 455 -9.97 -32.23 6.95
CA LEU A 455 -9.99 -33.67 6.70
C LEU A 455 -9.75 -34.01 5.22
N VAL A 456 -10.37 -33.27 4.29
CA VAL A 456 -10.10 -33.40 2.85
C VAL A 456 -8.63 -33.13 2.54
N ARG A 457 -8.06 -32.07 3.14
CA ARG A 457 -6.65 -31.71 2.93
C ARG A 457 -5.68 -32.79 3.41
N ILE A 458 -5.96 -33.44 4.53
CA ILE A 458 -5.15 -34.57 5.04
C ILE A 458 -5.31 -35.77 4.12
N ARG A 459 -6.54 -36.18 3.79
CA ARG A 459 -6.82 -37.44 3.11
C ARG A 459 -6.42 -37.42 1.63
N LEU A 460 -6.59 -36.31 0.98
CA LEU A 460 -6.43 -36.16 -0.47
C LEU A 460 -5.35 -35.13 -0.85
N GLY A 461 -5.14 -34.11 -0.04
CA GLY A 461 -4.23 -33.00 -0.32
C GLY A 461 -2.77 -33.24 0.12
N GLY A 462 -2.46 -34.39 0.77
CA GLY A 462 -1.10 -34.75 1.17
C GLY A 462 -0.57 -34.01 2.41
N ALA A 463 -1.43 -33.29 3.14
CA ALA A 463 -1.04 -32.72 4.43
C ALA A 463 -0.82 -33.82 5.48
N ARG A 464 0.06 -33.56 6.47
CA ARG A 464 0.52 -34.55 7.43
C ARG A 464 0.34 -34.12 8.88
N LEU A 465 0.06 -32.86 9.12
CA LEU A 465 -0.19 -32.28 10.43
C LEU A 465 -1.55 -31.59 10.45
N LEU A 466 -2.38 -31.93 11.42
CA LEU A 466 -3.61 -31.21 11.77
C LEU A 466 -3.30 -30.20 12.88
N VAL A 467 -3.64 -28.94 12.67
CA VAL A 467 -3.58 -27.88 13.69
C VAL A 467 -4.98 -27.38 13.92
N LEU A 468 -5.53 -27.63 15.10
CA LEU A 468 -6.94 -27.43 15.39
C LEU A 468 -7.10 -26.52 16.64
N ASP A 469 -7.83 -25.42 16.50
CA ASP A 469 -8.16 -24.49 17.59
C ASP A 469 -9.61 -24.65 17.99
N GLU A 470 -9.85 -25.31 19.12
CA GLU A 470 -11.17 -25.64 19.69
C GLU A 470 -12.16 -26.29 18.69
N PRO A 471 -11.79 -27.37 17.97
CA PRO A 471 -12.57 -27.91 16.86
C PRO A 471 -13.93 -28.47 17.28
N THR A 472 -14.10 -28.85 18.56
CA THR A 472 -15.31 -29.47 19.11
C THR A 472 -16.17 -28.53 19.96
N ALA A 473 -15.84 -27.22 19.99
CA ALA A 473 -16.60 -26.27 20.78
C ALA A 473 -18.06 -26.17 20.30
N GLY A 474 -18.99 -26.35 21.24
CA GLY A 474 -20.44 -26.33 20.96
C GLY A 474 -21.03 -27.65 20.48
N LEU A 475 -20.25 -28.74 20.41
CA LEU A 475 -20.76 -30.07 20.10
C LEU A 475 -21.24 -30.80 21.36
N ASP A 476 -22.23 -31.66 21.18
CA ASP A 476 -22.62 -32.65 22.20
C ASP A 476 -21.58 -33.78 22.31
N ALA A 477 -21.64 -34.58 23.37
CA ALA A 477 -20.63 -35.58 23.66
C ALA A 477 -20.53 -36.70 22.59
N ALA A 478 -21.63 -37.06 21.93
CA ALA A 478 -21.63 -38.07 20.89
C ALA A 478 -20.94 -37.59 19.62
N THR A 479 -21.28 -36.39 19.16
CA THR A 479 -20.68 -35.73 17.99
C THR A 479 -19.20 -35.43 18.26
N GLU A 480 -18.85 -35.00 19.48
CA GLU A 480 -17.45 -34.79 19.89
C GLU A 480 -16.62 -36.05 19.76
N ALA A 481 -17.11 -37.19 20.30
CA ALA A 481 -16.42 -38.47 20.20
C ALA A 481 -16.27 -38.91 18.73
N HIS A 482 -17.27 -38.70 17.90
CA HIS A 482 -17.23 -38.97 16.46
C HIS A 482 -16.14 -38.17 15.75
N VAL A 483 -16.08 -36.86 15.98
CA VAL A 483 -15.08 -35.95 15.40
C VAL A 483 -13.66 -36.34 15.84
N ILE A 484 -13.46 -36.63 17.12
CA ILE A 484 -12.16 -37.05 17.63
C ILE A 484 -11.74 -38.40 16.97
N GLY A 485 -12.69 -39.33 16.82
CA GLY A 485 -12.47 -40.59 16.10
C GLY A 485 -12.06 -40.35 14.64
N ALA A 486 -12.72 -39.47 13.95
CA ALA A 486 -12.41 -39.09 12.57
C ALA A 486 -11.02 -38.46 12.43
N VAL A 487 -10.61 -37.60 13.37
CA VAL A 487 -9.27 -36.99 13.42
C VAL A 487 -8.21 -38.09 13.60
N ARG A 488 -8.37 -38.97 14.58
CA ARG A 488 -7.44 -40.11 14.81
C ARG A 488 -7.36 -41.09 13.63
N ALA A 489 -8.48 -41.36 12.99
CA ALA A 489 -8.56 -42.23 11.82
C ALA A 489 -7.75 -41.71 10.61
N THR A 490 -7.36 -40.44 10.59
CA THR A 490 -6.49 -39.90 9.53
C THR A 490 -5.06 -40.42 9.61
N GLY A 491 -4.60 -40.84 10.79
CA GLY A 491 -3.19 -41.24 11.05
C GLY A 491 -2.19 -40.09 10.95
N ALA A 492 -2.63 -38.85 10.77
CA ALA A 492 -1.78 -37.69 10.74
C ALA A 492 -1.40 -37.23 12.16
N GLY A 493 -0.26 -36.56 12.32
CA GLY A 493 0.04 -35.84 13.55
C GLY A 493 -1.01 -34.73 13.80
N ALA A 494 -1.37 -34.49 15.07
CA ALA A 494 -2.35 -33.47 15.39
C ALA A 494 -1.92 -32.64 16.60
N LEU A 495 -2.04 -31.34 16.49
CA LEU A 495 -1.89 -30.36 17.57
C LEU A 495 -3.25 -29.71 17.81
N ILE A 496 -3.86 -30.00 18.94
CA ILE A 496 -5.25 -29.60 19.24
C ILE A 496 -5.30 -28.70 20.47
N VAL A 497 -5.74 -27.48 20.32
CA VAL A 497 -6.09 -26.61 21.46
C VAL A 497 -7.48 -26.99 21.94
N SER A 498 -7.59 -27.39 23.20
CA SER A 498 -8.88 -27.67 23.82
C SER A 498 -8.81 -27.56 25.33
N HIS A 499 -9.95 -27.25 25.94
CA HIS A 499 -10.19 -27.32 27.38
C HIS A 499 -11.22 -28.42 27.75
N ARG A 500 -11.68 -29.20 26.76
CA ARG A 500 -12.72 -30.21 26.95
C ARG A 500 -12.11 -31.54 27.41
N PRO A 501 -12.64 -32.14 28.51
CA PRO A 501 -12.07 -33.37 29.07
C PRO A 501 -11.99 -34.55 28.07
N ALA A 502 -12.99 -34.69 27.18
CA ALA A 502 -13.02 -35.76 26.20
C ALA A 502 -11.87 -35.66 25.18
N VAL A 503 -11.53 -34.45 24.72
CA VAL A 503 -10.41 -34.18 23.82
C VAL A 503 -9.09 -34.48 24.53
N LEU A 504 -8.93 -33.98 25.79
CA LEU A 504 -7.72 -34.19 26.59
C LEU A 504 -7.48 -35.67 26.89
N ALA A 505 -8.54 -36.42 27.20
CA ALA A 505 -8.47 -37.87 27.46
C ALA A 505 -8.16 -38.69 26.19
N ALA A 506 -8.55 -38.17 25.03
CA ALA A 506 -8.28 -38.82 23.75
C ALA A 506 -6.91 -38.46 23.15
N ALA A 507 -6.20 -37.46 23.66
CA ALA A 507 -4.85 -37.10 23.22
C ALA A 507 -3.82 -38.14 23.75
N ASP A 508 -2.75 -38.37 22.97
CA ASP A 508 -1.64 -39.22 23.42
C ASP A 508 -0.79 -38.51 24.48
N ARG A 509 -0.78 -37.15 24.41
CA ARG A 509 -0.06 -36.31 25.37
C ARG A 509 -0.75 -34.96 25.52
N VAL A 510 -0.76 -34.45 26.73
CA VAL A 510 -1.26 -33.09 27.03
C VAL A 510 -0.10 -32.21 27.45
N VAL A 511 0.01 -31.03 26.83
CA VAL A 511 0.99 -30.01 27.18
C VAL A 511 0.25 -28.78 27.70
N GLU A 512 0.60 -28.35 28.91
CA GLU A 512 0.02 -27.18 29.50
C GLU A 512 0.84 -25.94 29.14
N VAL A 513 0.18 -24.93 28.56
CA VAL A 513 0.79 -23.63 28.28
C VAL A 513 0.40 -22.69 29.42
N VAL A 514 1.40 -22.31 30.21
CA VAL A 514 1.24 -21.46 31.38
C VAL A 514 1.68 -20.04 31.04
N LEU A 515 0.90 -19.04 31.46
CA LEU A 515 1.33 -17.64 31.44
C LEU A 515 2.57 -17.49 32.33
N ALA A 516 3.60 -16.79 31.82
CA ALA A 516 4.78 -16.43 32.55
C ALA A 516 4.51 -15.37 33.64
#